data_63bad6c5aae1ad711cff3fbd5a255477
#
_entry.id   63bad6c5aae1ad711cff3fbd5a255477
#
_cell.length_a   1.000
_cell.length_b   1.000
_cell.length_c   1.000
_cell.angle_alpha   90.00
_cell.angle_beta   90.00
_cell.angle_gamma   90.00
#
_symmetry.space_group_name_H-M   'P 1'
#
loop_
_entity.id
_entity.type
_entity.pdbx_description
1 polymer ?
#
loop_
_entity_poly.entity_id
_entity_poly.type
_entity_poly.pdbx_seq_one_letter_code
_entity_poly.pdbx_strand_id
1 'polypeptide(L)'
;MELKAFFRNWVLPVMMATVLVFLPVACEGLEQQEGNDEYEPIVLTKSQQEVAYQGDVFALDFIKTVAKSFPETNFFVSPMSVSMLTSMLANGAEGETYSEIVKAIGMDKFTVDQVNDCYTTLVSALLKADKSVSLSLANSIWAAQGLNVLSSFKKQMTSVYQADTYVVDFAKPGTLTTINEWCSKKTQGLVPKMFEDIDPQVMMILINALYFKGNWSVQFDPELTKKGYFTTLSGSTVQMDFMNATGDFAGACVDDAMYVRMPYGNGAFEMWAILPYGKDFYGYLDRISEHDLHRWKSATLRPQKIKLSFPKFKAEFDTDKQLVPIMQKLGMNKAFTSSAEFGKMSDAGLYVSDMRQKAFVSIDEKGTEAAAVTVAEMRKNASGVTTMAFDRPFLYLIREKSTGVILFAGVKVK
;
A
#
# COMPACT_ATOMS: atom_id res chain seq x y z
N MET A 1 -25.98 -97.01 -5.35
CA MET A 1 -26.75 -97.39 -4.14
C MET A 1 -27.32 -96.09 -3.63
N GLU A 2 -28.58 -95.87 -3.98
CA GLU A 2 -29.77 -95.95 -3.16
C GLU A 2 -29.74 -95.08 -1.92
N LEU A 3 -30.67 -94.25 -1.56
CA LEU A 3 -32.12 -94.19 -1.85
C LEU A 3 -32.64 -92.84 -1.34
N LYS A 4 -33.60 -92.27 -2.06
CA LYS A 4 -34.93 -91.78 -1.72
C LYS A 4 -35.12 -90.87 -0.48
N ALA A 5 -35.52 -89.62 -0.67
CA ALA A 5 -36.87 -89.08 -0.62
C ALA A 5 -37.50 -88.99 0.78
N PHE A 6 -38.00 -87.84 1.17
CA PHE A 6 -39.43 -87.67 1.49
C PHE A 6 -39.83 -86.19 1.55
N PHE A 7 -40.94 -85.89 0.93
CA PHE A 7 -41.75 -84.69 0.92
C PHE A 7 -42.15 -84.17 2.27
N ARG A 8 -42.32 -82.89 2.50
CA ARG A 8 -43.55 -82.29 2.91
C ARG A 8 -43.62 -80.79 2.79
N ASN A 9 -44.65 -80.32 2.07
CA ASN A 9 -45.07 -78.94 1.90
C ASN A 9 -45.32 -78.22 3.24
N TRP A 10 -44.84 -76.97 3.34
CA TRP A 10 -45.51 -75.92 4.08
C TRP A 10 -45.44 -74.64 3.31
N VAL A 11 -46.61 -74.17 2.88
CA VAL A 11 -46.84 -72.84 2.26
C VAL A 11 -46.97 -71.85 3.39
N LEU A 12 -46.13 -70.81 3.34
CA LEU A 12 -46.34 -69.59 4.13
C LEU A 12 -46.12 -68.37 3.21
N PRO A 13 -46.97 -67.34 3.32
CA PRO A 13 -47.07 -66.28 2.36
C PRO A 13 -45.89 -65.35 2.48
N VAL A 14 -45.27 -64.98 1.31
CA VAL A 14 -44.28 -63.96 1.17
C VAL A 14 -44.97 -62.60 1.31
N MET A 15 -44.80 -61.96 2.47
CA MET A 15 -45.05 -60.51 2.61
C MET A 15 -43.94 -59.74 1.92
N MET A 16 -44.25 -59.12 0.80
CA MET A 16 -43.41 -58.27 0.05
C MET A 16 -43.31 -56.92 0.79
N ALA A 17 -42.29 -56.77 1.64
CA ALA A 17 -41.97 -55.51 2.26
C ALA A 17 -41.17 -54.69 1.24
N THR A 18 -41.81 -53.73 0.59
CA THR A 18 -41.17 -52.71 -0.23
C THR A 18 -40.36 -51.77 0.70
N VAL A 19 -39.08 -52.04 0.82
CA VAL A 19 -38.14 -51.11 1.45
C VAL A 19 -37.90 -49.96 0.45
N LEU A 20 -38.58 -48.83 0.68
CA LEU A 20 -38.21 -47.56 0.06
C LEU A 20 -36.89 -47.14 0.67
N VAL A 21 -35.80 -47.37 -0.08
CA VAL A 21 -34.51 -46.78 0.19
C VAL A 21 -34.60 -45.28 -0.18
N PHE A 22 -34.85 -44.44 0.80
CA PHE A 22 -34.56 -43.00 0.67
C PHE A 22 -33.05 -42.87 0.60
N LEU A 23 -32.50 -42.69 -0.59
CA LEU A 23 -31.18 -42.11 -0.78
C LEU A 23 -31.32 -40.62 -0.40
N PRO A 24 -30.58 -40.14 0.59
CA PRO A 24 -30.41 -38.70 0.73
C PRO A 24 -29.62 -38.24 -0.48
N VAL A 25 -30.25 -37.46 -1.35
CA VAL A 25 -29.53 -36.61 -2.28
C VAL A 25 -28.76 -35.59 -1.39
N ALA A 26 -27.52 -35.91 -1.10
CA ALA A 26 -26.59 -34.93 -0.58
C ALA A 26 -26.45 -33.87 -1.68
N CYS A 27 -27.14 -32.74 -1.50
CA CYS A 27 -26.67 -31.49 -2.09
C CYS A 27 -25.25 -31.30 -1.52
N GLU A 28 -24.23 -31.67 -2.28
CA GLU A 28 -22.94 -31.10 -2.14
C GLU A 28 -23.09 -29.60 -2.45
N GLY A 29 -23.49 -28.84 -1.43
CA GLY A 29 -23.15 -27.44 -1.36
C GLY A 29 -21.66 -27.41 -1.46
N LEU A 30 -21.15 -26.77 -2.52
CA LEU A 30 -19.80 -26.25 -2.55
C LEU A 30 -19.66 -25.36 -1.32
N GLU A 31 -19.28 -25.92 -0.18
CA GLU A 31 -18.60 -25.20 0.86
C GLU A 31 -17.32 -24.69 0.18
N GLN A 32 -17.38 -23.47 -0.31
CA GLN A 32 -16.17 -22.69 -0.43
C GLN A 32 -15.57 -22.73 0.98
N GLN A 33 -14.54 -23.54 1.14
CA GLN A 33 -13.58 -23.35 2.21
C GLN A 33 -13.08 -21.91 2.04
N GLU A 34 -13.70 -20.97 2.77
CA GLU A 34 -13.06 -19.75 3.19
C GLU A 34 -11.85 -20.24 3.98
N GLY A 35 -10.74 -20.40 3.29
CA GLY A 35 -9.47 -20.66 3.91
C GLY A 35 -9.27 -19.53 4.90
N ASN A 36 -9.16 -19.87 6.17
CA ASN A 36 -8.75 -18.96 7.22
C ASN A 36 -7.39 -18.42 6.78
N ASP A 37 -7.40 -17.24 6.17
CA ASP A 37 -6.18 -16.56 5.72
C ASP A 37 -5.57 -15.91 6.98
N GLU A 38 -4.99 -16.77 7.84
CA GLU A 38 -4.33 -16.34 9.05
C GLU A 38 -3.16 -15.44 8.68
N TYR A 39 -3.03 -14.34 9.40
CA TYR A 39 -1.91 -13.43 9.25
C TYR A 39 -0.59 -14.15 9.60
N GLU A 40 0.29 -14.26 8.62
CA GLU A 40 1.66 -14.75 8.80
C GLU A 40 2.64 -13.57 8.84
N PRO A 41 3.42 -13.39 9.94
CA PRO A 41 4.41 -12.32 10.01
C PRO A 41 5.50 -12.47 8.95
N ILE A 42 5.84 -11.36 8.30
CA ILE A 42 6.99 -11.30 7.39
C ILE A 42 8.27 -11.36 8.22
N VAL A 43 9.11 -12.35 7.95
CA VAL A 43 10.39 -12.54 8.65
C VAL A 43 11.52 -11.99 7.79
N LEU A 44 12.19 -10.97 8.28
CA LEU A 44 13.37 -10.36 7.66
C LEU A 44 14.64 -10.73 8.42
N THR A 45 15.73 -10.93 7.69
CA THR A 45 17.07 -11.03 8.27
C THR A 45 17.45 -9.70 8.94
N LYS A 46 18.46 -9.70 9.79
CA LYS A 46 18.92 -8.47 10.46
C LYS A 46 19.31 -7.39 9.45
N SER A 47 20.03 -7.72 8.40
CA SER A 47 20.41 -6.78 7.35
C SER A 47 19.20 -6.22 6.63
N GLN A 48 18.20 -7.04 6.29
CA GLN A 48 16.96 -6.61 5.66
C GLN A 48 16.14 -5.71 6.59
N GLN A 49 16.11 -5.98 7.90
CA GLN A 49 15.46 -5.12 8.90
C GLN A 49 16.10 -3.73 8.96
N GLU A 50 17.43 -3.66 8.90
CA GLU A 50 18.16 -2.39 8.90
C GLU A 50 17.88 -1.58 7.62
N VAL A 51 17.86 -2.23 6.44
CA VAL A 51 17.49 -1.59 5.16
C VAL A 51 16.02 -1.11 5.21
N ALA A 52 15.10 -1.97 5.65
CA ALA A 52 13.68 -1.62 5.74
C ALA A 52 13.45 -0.44 6.72
N TYR A 53 14.14 -0.44 7.85
CA TYR A 53 14.09 0.66 8.82
C TYR A 53 14.58 1.97 8.22
N GLN A 54 15.69 1.93 7.46
CA GLN A 54 16.22 3.13 6.81
C GLN A 54 15.27 3.66 5.72
N GLY A 55 14.55 2.76 5.04
CA GLY A 55 13.47 3.13 4.12
C GLY A 55 12.32 3.88 4.82
N ASP A 56 12.01 3.54 6.07
CA ASP A 56 11.00 4.27 6.84
C ASP A 56 11.53 5.62 7.37
N VAL A 57 12.84 5.74 7.64
CA VAL A 57 13.46 7.04 7.94
C VAL A 57 13.36 7.96 6.72
N PHE A 58 13.70 7.45 5.54
CA PHE A 58 13.49 8.16 4.28
C PHE A 58 12.02 8.57 4.09
N ALA A 59 11.07 7.70 4.47
CA ALA A 59 9.64 7.99 4.35
C ALA A 59 9.26 9.27 5.13
N LEU A 60 9.80 9.49 6.32
CA LEU A 60 9.55 10.71 7.10
C LEU A 60 10.06 11.96 6.36
N ASP A 61 11.27 11.93 5.84
CA ASP A 61 11.88 13.07 5.15
C ASP A 61 11.17 13.35 3.82
N PHE A 62 10.75 12.29 3.12
CA PHE A 62 9.95 12.40 1.90
C PHE A 62 8.59 13.03 2.18
N ILE A 63 7.84 12.56 3.20
CA ILE A 63 6.54 13.12 3.60
C ILE A 63 6.65 14.61 3.94
N LYS A 64 7.66 15.01 4.72
CA LYS A 64 7.91 16.41 5.06
C LYS A 64 8.20 17.25 3.82
N THR A 65 9.00 16.74 2.90
CA THR A 65 9.38 17.44 1.67
C THR A 65 8.18 17.57 0.72
N VAL A 66 7.33 16.54 0.61
CA VAL A 66 6.06 16.60 -0.13
C VAL A 66 5.13 17.64 0.50
N ALA A 67 4.94 17.62 1.80
CA ALA A 67 4.08 18.56 2.52
C ALA A 67 4.50 20.03 2.28
N LYS A 68 5.80 20.31 2.27
CA LYS A 68 6.35 21.64 1.95
C LYS A 68 6.22 22.02 0.47
N SER A 69 6.21 21.03 -0.42
CA SER A 69 6.07 21.26 -1.86
C SER A 69 4.62 21.45 -2.30
N PHE A 70 3.68 20.93 -1.52
CA PHE A 70 2.23 21.02 -1.77
C PHE A 70 1.49 21.52 -0.52
N PRO A 71 1.71 22.77 -0.11
CA PRO A 71 1.06 23.32 1.06
C PRO A 71 -0.46 23.32 0.90
N GLU A 72 -1.19 23.12 1.99
CA GLU A 72 -2.66 23.11 2.05
C GLU A 72 -3.34 22.11 1.10
N THR A 73 -2.63 21.03 0.73
CA THR A 73 -3.13 20.01 -0.18
C THR A 73 -3.23 18.65 0.52
N ASN A 74 -4.37 18.00 0.39
CA ASN A 74 -4.47 16.59 0.74
C ASN A 74 -3.56 15.82 -0.22
N PHE A 75 -2.62 15.04 0.29
CA PHE A 75 -1.82 14.17 -0.54
C PHE A 75 -1.85 12.73 -0.04
N PHE A 76 -1.54 11.82 -0.95
CA PHE A 76 -1.35 10.40 -0.69
C PHE A 76 -0.19 9.92 -1.57
N VAL A 77 0.86 9.43 -0.97
CA VAL A 77 2.10 9.01 -1.63
C VAL A 77 2.58 7.66 -1.09
N SER A 78 3.46 7.00 -1.83
CA SER A 78 4.17 5.82 -1.36
C SER A 78 5.67 6.08 -1.28
N PRO A 79 6.17 6.37 -0.10
CA PRO A 79 7.61 6.54 0.11
C PRO A 79 8.41 5.27 -0.23
N MET A 80 7.89 4.09 0.15
CA MET A 80 8.54 2.82 -0.18
C MET A 80 8.76 2.67 -1.69
N SER A 81 7.74 2.98 -2.48
CA SER A 81 7.85 2.86 -3.93
C SER A 81 8.80 3.87 -4.56
N VAL A 82 8.87 5.10 -4.04
CA VAL A 82 9.89 6.08 -4.49
C VAL A 82 11.29 5.60 -4.13
N SER A 83 11.48 5.07 -2.92
CA SER A 83 12.74 4.46 -2.51
C SER A 83 13.14 3.28 -3.41
N MET A 84 12.20 2.40 -3.76
CA MET A 84 12.43 1.31 -4.72
C MET A 84 12.82 1.83 -6.11
N LEU A 85 12.05 2.79 -6.65
CA LEU A 85 12.31 3.39 -7.96
C LEU A 85 13.69 4.05 -8.02
N THR A 86 14.08 4.73 -6.93
CA THR A 86 15.39 5.36 -6.78
C THR A 86 16.50 4.31 -6.63
N SER A 87 16.24 3.21 -5.91
CA SER A 87 17.18 2.09 -5.81
C SER A 87 17.40 1.39 -7.15
N MET A 88 16.37 1.34 -8.02
CA MET A 88 16.54 0.86 -9.40
C MET A 88 17.55 1.71 -10.17
N LEU A 89 17.50 3.05 -10.02
CA LEU A 89 18.49 3.96 -10.60
C LEU A 89 19.88 3.71 -10.03
N ALA A 90 20.02 3.47 -8.72
CA ALA A 90 21.30 3.16 -8.09
C ALA A 90 21.98 1.94 -8.70
N ASN A 91 21.21 0.92 -9.12
CA ASN A 91 21.76 -0.25 -9.82
C ASN A 91 22.38 0.07 -11.18
N GLY A 92 21.92 1.16 -11.83
CA GLY A 92 22.44 1.62 -13.12
C GLY A 92 23.50 2.72 -13.01
N ALA A 93 23.68 3.29 -11.82
CA ALA A 93 24.52 4.45 -11.58
C ALA A 93 25.94 4.11 -11.15
N GLU A 94 26.87 5.07 -11.36
CA GLU A 94 28.26 5.02 -10.96
C GLU A 94 28.67 6.35 -10.32
N GLY A 95 29.88 6.38 -9.77
CA GLY A 95 30.54 7.59 -9.30
C GLY A 95 29.70 8.45 -8.36
N GLU A 96 29.66 9.74 -8.62
CA GLU A 96 28.94 10.71 -7.80
C GLU A 96 27.42 10.56 -7.93
N THR A 97 26.92 10.22 -9.13
CA THR A 97 25.49 9.95 -9.35
C THR A 97 24.99 8.83 -8.43
N TYR A 98 25.72 7.72 -8.33
CA TYR A 98 25.41 6.65 -7.39
C TYR A 98 25.39 7.14 -5.93
N SER A 99 26.46 7.89 -5.55
CA SER A 99 26.59 8.37 -4.18
C SER A 99 25.46 9.30 -3.75
N GLU A 100 25.03 10.23 -4.63
CA GLU A 100 23.89 11.10 -4.36
C GLU A 100 22.58 10.31 -4.25
N ILE A 101 22.35 9.36 -5.16
CA ILE A 101 21.15 8.52 -5.18
C ILE A 101 20.99 7.76 -3.84
N VAL A 102 22.01 7.00 -3.44
CA VAL A 102 21.90 6.17 -2.23
C VAL A 102 21.81 7.02 -0.95
N LYS A 103 22.48 8.18 -0.93
CA LYS A 103 22.41 9.12 0.18
C LYS A 103 21.02 9.77 0.29
N ALA A 104 20.41 10.15 -0.84
CA ALA A 104 19.10 10.77 -0.87
C ALA A 104 17.98 9.87 -0.27
N ILE A 105 18.13 8.56 -0.37
CA ILE A 105 17.20 7.59 0.21
C ILE A 105 17.75 6.90 1.48
N GLY A 106 18.87 7.40 2.03
CA GLY A 106 19.48 6.90 3.26
C GLY A 106 20.09 5.49 3.17
N MET A 107 20.41 5.02 1.96
CA MET A 107 20.94 3.68 1.71
C MET A 107 22.48 3.64 1.57
N ASP A 108 23.17 4.74 1.85
CA ASP A 108 24.61 4.90 1.68
C ASP A 108 25.47 3.99 2.58
N LYS A 109 24.88 3.40 3.62
CA LYS A 109 25.53 2.43 4.54
C LYS A 109 25.44 0.99 4.05
N PHE A 110 24.69 0.73 2.99
CA PHE A 110 24.41 -0.61 2.47
C PHE A 110 24.99 -0.79 1.07
N THR A 111 25.36 -2.03 0.76
CA THR A 111 25.66 -2.38 -0.63
C THR A 111 24.37 -2.46 -1.45
N VAL A 112 24.49 -2.29 -2.78
CA VAL A 112 23.34 -2.45 -3.69
C VAL A 112 22.70 -3.83 -3.53
N ASP A 113 23.51 -4.88 -3.32
CA ASP A 113 23.01 -6.25 -3.16
C ASP A 113 22.19 -6.43 -1.87
N GLN A 114 22.58 -5.77 -0.76
CA GLN A 114 21.79 -5.79 0.49
C GLN A 114 20.42 -5.10 0.29
N VAL A 115 20.41 -3.97 -0.42
CA VAL A 115 19.16 -3.25 -0.74
C VAL A 115 18.29 -4.10 -1.67
N ASN A 116 18.87 -4.70 -2.69
CA ASN A 116 18.19 -5.57 -3.65
C ASN A 116 17.58 -6.81 -2.97
N ASP A 117 18.33 -7.45 -2.07
CA ASP A 117 17.88 -8.61 -1.31
C ASP A 117 16.68 -8.25 -0.42
N CYS A 118 16.75 -7.10 0.27
CA CYS A 118 15.64 -6.61 1.08
C CYS A 118 14.38 -6.37 0.24
N TYR A 119 14.47 -5.65 -0.88
CA TYR A 119 13.29 -5.38 -1.72
C TYR A 119 12.73 -6.62 -2.39
N THR A 120 13.58 -7.56 -2.82
CA THR A 120 13.12 -8.84 -3.37
C THR A 120 12.27 -9.60 -2.36
N THR A 121 12.74 -9.67 -1.11
CA THR A 121 12.01 -10.34 -0.02
C THR A 121 10.73 -9.60 0.34
N LEU A 122 10.81 -8.27 0.56
CA LEU A 122 9.65 -7.45 0.94
C LEU A 122 8.55 -7.49 -0.11
N VAL A 123 8.85 -7.23 -1.38
CA VAL A 123 7.84 -7.19 -2.44
C VAL A 123 7.13 -8.54 -2.56
N SER A 124 7.92 -9.64 -2.56
CA SER A 124 7.36 -10.98 -2.64
C SER A 124 6.45 -11.32 -1.46
N ALA A 125 6.83 -10.90 -0.25
CA ALA A 125 6.06 -11.16 0.96
C ALA A 125 4.81 -10.28 1.05
N LEU A 126 4.93 -8.98 0.77
CA LEU A 126 3.82 -8.02 0.81
C LEU A 126 2.68 -8.38 -0.15
N LEU A 127 3.01 -8.83 -1.37
CA LEU A 127 2.00 -9.25 -2.35
C LEU A 127 1.24 -10.53 -1.97
N LYS A 128 1.68 -11.24 -0.94
CA LYS A 128 1.08 -12.49 -0.45
C LYS A 128 0.52 -12.37 0.96
N ALA A 129 0.79 -11.26 1.66
CA ALA A 129 0.50 -11.11 3.09
C ALA A 129 -0.99 -11.18 3.41
N ASP A 130 -1.86 -10.76 2.50
CA ASP A 130 -3.31 -10.80 2.64
C ASP A 130 -3.99 -10.91 1.27
N LYS A 131 -4.70 -12.01 1.03
CA LYS A 131 -5.43 -12.26 -0.23
C LYS A 131 -6.67 -11.38 -0.39
N SER A 132 -7.20 -10.85 0.71
CA SER A 132 -8.34 -9.92 0.71
C SER A 132 -7.93 -8.48 0.39
N VAL A 133 -6.63 -8.18 0.41
CA VAL A 133 -6.06 -6.89 0.07
C VAL A 133 -5.47 -6.92 -1.33
N SER A 134 -5.88 -5.99 -2.16
CA SER A 134 -5.28 -5.75 -3.48
C SER A 134 -4.19 -4.69 -3.35
N LEU A 135 -2.95 -5.11 -3.43
CA LEU A 135 -1.77 -4.24 -3.43
C LEU A 135 -1.09 -4.30 -4.80
N SER A 136 -0.81 -3.15 -5.41
CA SER A 136 0.05 -3.04 -6.59
C SER A 136 1.19 -2.09 -6.31
N LEU A 137 2.41 -2.54 -6.58
CA LEU A 137 3.66 -1.80 -6.47
C LEU A 137 4.34 -1.85 -7.84
N ALA A 138 3.77 -1.17 -8.83
CA ALA A 138 4.23 -1.25 -10.20
C ALA A 138 5.24 -0.15 -10.52
N ASN A 139 6.44 -0.57 -10.91
CA ASN A 139 7.52 0.29 -11.34
C ASN A 139 7.84 0.07 -12.82
N SER A 140 8.19 1.12 -13.54
CA SER A 140 8.68 1.00 -14.90
C SER A 140 9.68 2.08 -15.26
N ILE A 141 10.59 1.70 -16.18
CA ILE A 141 11.56 2.58 -16.81
C ILE A 141 11.23 2.63 -18.30
N TRP A 142 11.08 3.84 -18.82
CA TRP A 142 10.82 4.11 -20.23
C TRP A 142 12.00 4.91 -20.76
N ALA A 143 12.80 4.30 -21.63
CA ALA A 143 14.00 4.89 -22.23
C ALA A 143 13.76 5.24 -23.69
N ALA A 144 14.36 6.34 -24.16
CA ALA A 144 14.23 6.78 -25.54
C ALA A 144 14.84 5.77 -26.53
N GLN A 145 14.23 5.64 -27.70
CA GLN A 145 14.77 4.87 -28.80
C GLN A 145 16.15 5.38 -29.18
N GLY A 146 17.13 4.47 -29.37
CA GLY A 146 18.52 4.80 -29.58
C GLY A 146 19.41 4.70 -28.34
N LEU A 147 18.81 4.66 -27.13
CA LEU A 147 19.53 4.29 -25.93
C LEU A 147 19.69 2.77 -25.84
N ASN A 148 20.95 2.31 -25.84
CA ASN A 148 21.25 0.88 -25.66
C ASN A 148 21.17 0.54 -24.16
N VAL A 149 19.96 0.26 -23.65
CA VAL A 149 19.80 -0.19 -22.26
C VAL A 149 20.33 -1.61 -22.12
N LEU A 150 21.32 -1.80 -21.25
CA LEU A 150 22.05 -3.06 -21.08
C LEU A 150 21.11 -4.20 -20.63
N SER A 151 21.27 -5.37 -21.24
CA SER A 151 20.46 -6.55 -20.92
C SER A 151 20.62 -7.02 -19.47
N SER A 152 21.83 -6.86 -18.89
CA SER A 152 22.10 -7.12 -17.48
C SER A 152 21.24 -6.26 -16.57
N PHE A 153 21.15 -4.96 -16.84
CA PHE A 153 20.32 -4.02 -16.08
C PHE A 153 18.84 -4.40 -16.19
N LYS A 154 18.31 -4.61 -17.41
CA LYS A 154 16.91 -5.04 -17.61
C LYS A 154 16.57 -6.30 -16.81
N LYS A 155 17.45 -7.31 -16.88
CA LYS A 155 17.26 -8.58 -16.13
C LYS A 155 17.19 -8.32 -14.63
N GLN A 156 18.08 -7.48 -14.10
CA GLN A 156 18.10 -7.13 -12.68
C GLN A 156 16.83 -6.41 -12.26
N MET A 157 16.37 -5.43 -13.04
CA MET A 157 15.11 -4.71 -12.76
C MET A 157 13.91 -5.65 -12.68
N THR A 158 13.82 -6.59 -13.62
CA THR A 158 12.73 -7.57 -13.62
C THR A 158 12.84 -8.54 -12.45
N SER A 159 14.02 -9.08 -12.15
CA SER A 159 14.20 -10.13 -11.13
C SER A 159 14.10 -9.62 -9.70
N VAL A 160 14.57 -8.39 -9.42
CA VAL A 160 14.63 -7.80 -8.09
C VAL A 160 13.38 -6.99 -7.77
N TYR A 161 13.01 -6.09 -8.70
CA TYR A 161 11.98 -5.08 -8.46
C TYR A 161 10.65 -5.40 -9.14
N GLN A 162 10.57 -6.50 -9.91
CA GLN A 162 9.42 -6.84 -10.77
C GLN A 162 9.04 -5.67 -11.71
N ALA A 163 10.05 -4.89 -12.10
CA ALA A 163 9.87 -3.68 -12.87
C ALA A 163 9.93 -3.95 -14.36
N ASP A 164 9.06 -3.28 -15.11
CA ASP A 164 9.05 -3.29 -16.55
C ASP A 164 10.05 -2.26 -17.11
N THR A 165 10.80 -2.63 -18.15
CA THR A 165 11.73 -1.72 -18.85
C THR A 165 11.40 -1.69 -20.34
N TYR A 166 11.10 -0.50 -20.85
CA TYR A 166 10.71 -0.26 -22.23
C TYR A 166 11.69 0.67 -22.94
N VAL A 167 11.88 0.44 -24.23
CA VAL A 167 12.58 1.37 -25.13
C VAL A 167 11.57 1.85 -26.16
N VAL A 168 11.30 3.14 -26.21
CA VAL A 168 10.20 3.74 -26.96
C VAL A 168 10.66 5.00 -27.72
N ASP A 169 9.92 5.37 -28.73
CA ASP A 169 10.07 6.66 -29.41
C ASP A 169 9.05 7.65 -28.83
N PHE A 170 9.52 8.57 -28.00
CA PHE A 170 8.65 9.57 -27.35
C PHE A 170 8.03 10.57 -28.32
N ALA A 171 8.55 10.70 -29.55
CA ALA A 171 7.92 11.53 -30.59
C ALA A 171 6.68 10.89 -31.21
N LYS A 172 6.46 9.59 -31.02
CA LYS A 172 5.29 8.91 -31.55
C LYS A 172 4.06 9.11 -30.65
N PRO A 173 2.92 9.58 -31.16
CA PRO A 173 1.69 9.75 -30.37
C PRO A 173 1.25 8.49 -29.64
N GLY A 174 1.46 7.31 -30.24
CA GLY A 174 1.12 6.01 -29.64
C GLY A 174 1.91 5.68 -28.36
N THR A 175 3.08 6.28 -28.13
CA THR A 175 3.87 6.06 -26.92
C THR A 175 3.16 6.60 -25.68
N LEU A 176 2.59 7.79 -25.75
CA LEU A 176 1.78 8.37 -24.68
C LEU A 176 0.60 7.45 -24.31
N THR A 177 -0.11 6.93 -25.33
CA THR A 177 -1.22 6.00 -25.14
C THR A 177 -0.74 4.73 -24.43
N THR A 178 0.36 4.14 -24.90
CA THR A 178 0.92 2.91 -24.31
C THR A 178 1.31 3.10 -22.84
N ILE A 179 1.91 4.23 -22.49
CA ILE A 179 2.29 4.56 -21.09
C ILE A 179 1.04 4.68 -20.22
N ASN A 180 0.03 5.41 -20.68
CA ASN A 180 -1.21 5.61 -19.91
C ASN A 180 -1.99 4.29 -19.78
N GLU A 181 -2.05 3.44 -20.80
CA GLU A 181 -2.64 2.10 -20.73
C GLU A 181 -1.90 1.19 -19.74
N TRP A 182 -0.56 1.25 -19.70
CA TRP A 182 0.23 0.52 -18.72
C TRP A 182 -0.13 0.95 -17.30
N CYS A 183 -0.19 2.25 -17.03
CA CYS A 183 -0.59 2.79 -15.72
C CYS A 183 -2.01 2.36 -15.33
N SER A 184 -2.96 2.50 -16.26
CA SER A 184 -4.35 2.08 -16.05
C SER A 184 -4.45 0.59 -15.71
N LYS A 185 -3.77 -0.26 -16.47
CA LYS A 185 -3.75 -1.71 -16.21
C LYS A 185 -3.16 -2.06 -14.85
N LYS A 186 -2.04 -1.43 -14.47
CA LYS A 186 -1.36 -1.70 -13.20
C LYS A 186 -2.14 -1.20 -11.98
N THR A 187 -3.03 -0.21 -12.17
CA THR A 187 -3.86 0.36 -11.10
C THR A 187 -5.34 0.00 -11.22
N GLN A 188 -5.68 -1.05 -11.97
CA GLN A 188 -7.07 -1.51 -12.18
C GLN A 188 -8.02 -0.38 -12.63
N GLY A 189 -7.52 0.54 -13.46
CA GLY A 189 -8.27 1.67 -14.00
C GLY A 189 -8.34 2.91 -13.11
N LEU A 190 -7.80 2.88 -11.88
CA LEU A 190 -7.86 4.02 -10.96
C LEU A 190 -6.91 5.16 -11.35
N VAL A 191 -5.84 4.86 -12.07
CA VAL A 191 -4.95 5.86 -12.70
C VAL A 191 -5.04 5.68 -14.22
N PRO A 192 -6.12 6.14 -14.85
CA PRO A 192 -6.32 5.96 -16.28
C PRO A 192 -5.38 6.81 -17.12
N LYS A 193 -4.82 7.86 -16.55
CA LYS A 193 -3.96 8.82 -17.25
C LYS A 193 -2.86 9.31 -16.32
N MET A 194 -1.61 9.01 -16.68
CA MET A 194 -0.42 9.46 -15.97
C MET A 194 0.12 10.76 -16.60
N PHE A 195 0.08 10.85 -17.92
CA PHE A 195 0.57 12.00 -18.67
C PHE A 195 -0.49 12.55 -19.61
N GLU A 196 -0.55 13.88 -19.71
CA GLU A 196 -1.32 14.59 -20.72
C GLU A 196 -0.53 14.67 -22.04
N ASP A 197 0.77 14.97 -21.92
CA ASP A 197 1.74 15.09 -22.99
C ASP A 197 3.12 14.61 -22.52
N ILE A 198 4.00 14.32 -23.45
CA ILE A 198 5.38 13.95 -23.20
C ILE A 198 6.25 14.73 -24.19
N ASP A 199 7.30 15.40 -23.67
CA ASP A 199 8.29 16.05 -24.51
C ASP A 199 9.02 15.00 -25.39
N PRO A 200 9.04 15.16 -26.73
CA PRO A 200 9.74 14.22 -27.60
C PRO A 200 11.27 14.10 -27.35
N GLN A 201 11.86 15.07 -26.65
CA GLN A 201 13.29 15.08 -26.33
C GLN A 201 13.60 14.36 -24.99
N VAL A 202 12.60 13.79 -24.33
CA VAL A 202 12.80 13.00 -23.12
C VAL A 202 13.74 11.82 -23.40
N MET A 203 14.74 11.64 -22.54
CA MET A 203 15.67 10.51 -22.59
C MET A 203 15.16 9.32 -21.76
N MET A 204 14.65 9.58 -20.57
CA MET A 204 14.16 8.53 -19.67
C MET A 204 13.08 9.07 -18.72
N ILE A 205 12.02 8.31 -18.59
CA ILE A 205 10.95 8.53 -17.60
C ILE A 205 10.89 7.32 -16.66
N LEU A 206 10.78 7.62 -15.37
CA LEU A 206 10.48 6.62 -14.36
C LEU A 206 9.06 6.80 -13.86
N ILE A 207 8.29 5.73 -13.88
CA ILE A 207 6.89 5.73 -13.47
C ILE A 207 6.68 4.76 -12.33
N ASN A 208 6.01 5.26 -11.31
CA ASN A 208 5.54 4.48 -10.20
C ASN A 208 4.01 4.59 -10.13
N ALA A 209 3.33 3.50 -10.42
CA ALA A 209 1.88 3.39 -10.43
C ALA A 209 1.41 2.50 -9.29
N LEU A 210 0.64 3.06 -8.37
CA LEU A 210 0.34 2.46 -7.10
C LEU A 210 -1.14 2.33 -6.85
N TYR A 211 -1.46 1.25 -6.17
CA TYR A 211 -2.82 0.95 -5.79
C TYR A 211 -2.84 0.15 -4.48
N PHE A 212 -3.72 0.56 -3.58
CA PHE A 212 -4.04 -0.18 -2.37
C PHE A 212 -5.56 -0.22 -2.18
N LYS A 213 -6.09 -1.42 -2.00
CA LYS A 213 -7.48 -1.67 -1.69
C LYS A 213 -7.57 -2.75 -0.64
N GLY A 214 -8.21 -2.46 0.48
CA GLY A 214 -8.43 -3.41 1.56
C GLY A 214 -9.68 -3.04 2.36
N ASN A 215 -10.43 -4.05 2.77
CA ASN A 215 -11.53 -3.87 3.69
C ASN A 215 -10.99 -3.72 5.11
N TRP A 216 -11.65 -2.91 5.95
CA TRP A 216 -11.35 -2.94 7.37
C TRP A 216 -11.61 -4.33 7.94
N SER A 217 -10.74 -4.81 8.83
CA SER A 217 -11.02 -6.06 9.58
C SER A 217 -12.31 -5.93 10.40
N VAL A 218 -12.62 -4.71 10.87
CA VAL A 218 -13.89 -4.35 11.51
C VAL A 218 -14.46 -3.14 10.77
N GLN A 219 -15.50 -3.37 9.99
CA GLN A 219 -16.12 -2.35 9.15
C GLN A 219 -16.95 -1.37 9.98
N PHE A 220 -17.10 -0.14 9.48
CA PHE A 220 -18.03 0.83 10.04
C PHE A 220 -19.44 0.54 9.55
N ASP A 221 -20.43 0.77 10.43
CA ASP A 221 -21.84 0.71 10.05
C ASP A 221 -22.24 1.96 9.26
N PRO A 222 -22.69 1.82 8.00
CA PRO A 222 -23.14 2.96 7.19
C PRO A 222 -24.27 3.78 7.83
N GLU A 223 -25.15 3.14 8.66
CA GLU A 223 -26.23 3.82 9.35
C GLU A 223 -25.74 4.76 10.46
N LEU A 224 -24.52 4.54 10.94
CA LEU A 224 -23.89 5.40 11.94
C LEU A 224 -23.06 6.54 11.29
N THR A 225 -22.92 6.57 9.96
CA THR A 225 -22.27 7.68 9.26
C THR A 225 -23.13 8.92 9.32
N LYS A 226 -22.54 10.05 9.77
CA LYS A 226 -23.25 11.31 9.98
C LYS A 226 -22.48 12.49 9.44
N LYS A 227 -23.19 13.52 9.00
CA LYS A 227 -22.58 14.82 8.67
C LYS A 227 -21.94 15.42 9.92
N GLY A 228 -20.71 15.87 9.75
CA GLY A 228 -19.93 16.57 10.77
C GLY A 228 -19.12 17.70 10.13
N TYR A 229 -18.36 18.41 10.95
CA TYR A 229 -17.51 19.51 10.49
C TYR A 229 -16.04 19.12 10.64
N PHE A 230 -15.29 19.31 9.56
CA PHE A 230 -13.84 19.18 9.55
C PHE A 230 -13.23 20.60 9.56
N THR A 231 -12.38 20.90 10.51
CA THR A 231 -11.63 22.15 10.56
C THR A 231 -10.41 22.02 9.66
N THR A 232 -10.37 22.78 8.57
CA THR A 232 -9.26 22.74 7.61
C THR A 232 -7.99 23.37 8.19
N LEU A 233 -6.88 23.21 7.50
CA LEU A 233 -5.62 23.84 7.88
C LEU A 233 -5.71 25.37 7.96
N SER A 234 -6.49 26.00 7.08
CA SER A 234 -6.76 27.46 7.10
C SER A 234 -7.66 27.91 8.26
N GLY A 235 -8.19 26.99 9.06
CA GLY A 235 -9.13 27.25 10.15
C GLY A 235 -10.60 27.36 9.71
N SER A 236 -10.89 27.21 8.42
CA SER A 236 -12.26 27.13 7.91
C SER A 236 -12.89 25.79 8.28
N THR A 237 -14.22 25.71 8.29
CA THR A 237 -14.94 24.46 8.52
C THR A 237 -15.62 23.97 7.25
N VAL A 238 -15.47 22.69 6.95
CA VAL A 238 -16.12 22.01 5.82
C VAL A 238 -17.01 20.89 6.34
N GLN A 239 -18.24 20.80 5.83
CA GLN A 239 -19.13 19.70 6.18
C GLN A 239 -18.78 18.46 5.34
N MET A 240 -18.60 17.33 6.01
CA MET A 240 -18.34 16.03 5.37
C MET A 240 -18.98 14.90 6.14
N ASP A 241 -18.96 13.69 5.56
CA ASP A 241 -19.44 12.48 6.23
C ASP A 241 -18.36 11.94 7.17
N PHE A 242 -18.78 11.60 8.40
CA PHE A 242 -17.95 10.92 9.39
C PHE A 242 -18.52 9.53 9.67
N MET A 243 -17.71 8.53 9.44
CA MET A 243 -17.94 7.16 9.85
C MET A 243 -17.77 7.07 11.36
N ASN A 244 -18.71 6.45 12.06
CA ASN A 244 -18.69 6.33 13.51
C ASN A 244 -18.72 4.86 13.92
N ALA A 245 -17.87 4.50 14.87
CA ALA A 245 -17.85 3.19 15.48
C ALA A 245 -17.55 3.30 16.98
N THR A 246 -18.05 2.33 17.75
CA THR A 246 -17.61 2.13 19.14
C THR A 246 -17.18 0.68 19.28
N GLY A 247 -15.90 0.46 19.47
CA GLY A 247 -15.32 -0.88 19.47
C GLY A 247 -13.96 -0.90 20.16
N ASP A 248 -13.34 -2.07 20.08
CA ASP A 248 -12.01 -2.30 20.62
C ASP A 248 -10.98 -1.93 19.53
N PHE A 249 -10.40 -0.73 19.64
CA PHE A 249 -9.35 -0.26 18.75
C PHE A 249 -8.03 -0.18 19.49
N ALA A 250 -6.94 -0.50 18.80
CA ALA A 250 -5.61 -0.21 19.29
C ALA A 250 -5.34 1.30 19.09
N GLY A 251 -5.39 2.05 20.18
CA GLY A 251 -5.22 3.49 20.13
C GLY A 251 -4.75 4.06 21.46
N ALA A 252 -4.19 5.26 21.42
CA ALA A 252 -3.72 5.99 22.60
C ALA A 252 -3.85 7.50 22.39
N CYS A 253 -3.99 8.19 23.51
CA CYS A 253 -3.80 9.63 23.61
C CYS A 253 -2.48 9.82 24.38
N VAL A 254 -1.40 10.09 23.67
CA VAL A 254 -0.06 10.19 24.25
C VAL A 254 0.62 11.47 23.77
N ASP A 255 1.36 12.09 24.69
CA ASP A 255 2.17 13.27 24.44
C ASP A 255 1.40 14.39 23.71
N ASP A 256 1.68 14.57 22.43
CA ASP A 256 1.19 15.66 21.60
C ASP A 256 0.17 15.25 20.52
N ALA A 257 -0.26 13.96 20.49
CA ALA A 257 -1.19 13.47 19.47
C ALA A 257 -2.09 12.31 19.95
N MET A 258 -3.21 12.13 19.27
CA MET A 258 -4.02 10.91 19.29
C MET A 258 -3.55 9.96 18.19
N TYR A 259 -3.48 8.67 18.51
CA TYR A 259 -3.13 7.60 17.59
C TYR A 259 -4.21 6.53 17.57
N VAL A 260 -4.60 6.08 16.39
CA VAL A 260 -5.46 4.90 16.23
C VAL A 260 -4.92 4.00 15.13
N ARG A 261 -4.97 2.70 15.36
CA ARG A 261 -4.68 1.67 14.36
C ARG A 261 -5.96 1.02 13.91
N MET A 262 -6.16 0.95 12.61
CA MET A 262 -7.30 0.31 11.97
C MET A 262 -6.77 -0.78 11.03
N PRO A 263 -6.90 -2.07 11.39
CA PRO A 263 -6.40 -3.16 10.57
C PRO A 263 -7.28 -3.39 9.34
N TYR A 264 -6.64 -3.85 8.25
CA TYR A 264 -7.29 -4.33 7.03
C TYR A 264 -7.29 -5.85 6.98
N GLY A 265 -8.33 -6.43 6.36
CA GLY A 265 -8.43 -7.85 6.04
C GLY A 265 -8.08 -8.78 7.20
N ASN A 266 -7.07 -9.62 7.00
CA ASN A 266 -6.53 -10.54 8.02
C ASN A 266 -5.64 -9.85 9.08
N GLY A 267 -5.43 -8.54 8.97
CA GLY A 267 -4.61 -7.74 9.88
C GLY A 267 -3.13 -7.65 9.53
N ALA A 268 -2.71 -8.13 8.36
CA ALA A 268 -1.33 -7.95 7.87
C ALA A 268 -1.01 -6.49 7.57
N PHE A 269 -2.00 -5.76 7.09
CA PHE A 269 -1.91 -4.32 6.84
C PHE A 269 -2.74 -3.55 7.83
N GLU A 270 -2.29 -2.36 8.19
CA GLU A 270 -3.00 -1.46 9.10
C GLU A 270 -2.86 0.00 8.68
N MET A 271 -3.93 0.79 8.85
CA MET A 271 -3.83 2.23 8.82
C MET A 271 -3.51 2.75 10.22
N TRP A 272 -2.52 3.62 10.29
CA TRP A 272 -2.26 4.44 11.46
C TRP A 272 -2.73 5.86 11.18
N ALA A 273 -3.67 6.35 11.94
CA ALA A 273 -4.07 7.75 11.90
C ALA A 273 -3.50 8.47 13.12
N ILE A 274 -2.89 9.63 12.89
CA ILE A 274 -2.15 10.41 13.88
C ILE A 274 -2.69 11.85 13.84
N LEU A 275 -3.37 12.25 14.91
CA LEU A 275 -4.01 13.54 15.04
C LEU A 275 -3.31 14.37 16.10
N PRO A 276 -2.52 15.40 15.74
CA PRO A 276 -1.89 16.30 16.69
C PRO A 276 -2.92 17.07 17.55
N TYR A 277 -2.58 17.33 18.82
CA TYR A 277 -3.42 18.20 19.68
C TYR A 277 -3.30 19.67 19.33
N GLY A 278 -2.10 20.09 18.90
CA GLY A 278 -1.83 21.47 18.52
C GLY A 278 -2.48 21.88 17.21
N LYS A 279 -2.63 23.19 17.01
CA LYS A 279 -3.15 23.77 15.75
C LYS A 279 -2.09 23.83 14.65
N ASP A 280 -0.81 23.80 15.00
CA ASP A 280 0.31 23.83 14.08
C ASP A 280 0.62 22.44 13.55
N PHE A 281 -0.13 22.02 12.54
CA PHE A 281 0.01 20.71 11.91
C PHE A 281 1.38 20.55 11.20
N TYR A 282 1.84 21.57 10.48
CA TYR A 282 3.12 21.48 9.78
C TYR A 282 4.30 21.52 10.75
N GLY A 283 4.25 22.32 11.80
CA GLY A 283 5.25 22.27 12.85
C GLY A 283 5.28 20.93 13.56
N TYR A 284 4.14 20.24 13.68
CA TYR A 284 4.10 18.85 14.15
C TYR A 284 4.83 17.92 13.18
N LEU A 285 4.51 17.98 11.87
CA LEU A 285 5.17 17.15 10.86
C LEU A 285 6.69 17.38 10.83
N ASP A 286 7.14 18.62 10.92
CA ASP A 286 8.58 18.95 10.90
C ASP A 286 9.33 18.36 12.10
N ARG A 287 8.66 18.25 13.26
CA ARG A 287 9.25 17.68 14.49
C ARG A 287 9.28 16.16 14.49
N ILE A 288 8.44 15.47 13.69
CA ILE A 288 8.48 14.01 13.61
C ILE A 288 9.90 13.57 13.23
N SER A 289 10.45 12.66 13.98
CA SER A 289 11.83 12.22 13.89
C SER A 289 11.96 10.69 13.83
N GLU A 290 13.16 10.21 13.63
CA GLU A 290 13.50 8.79 13.75
C GLU A 290 13.12 8.22 15.13
N HIS A 291 13.22 9.05 16.21
CA HIS A 291 12.78 8.65 17.55
C HIS A 291 11.28 8.34 17.59
N ASP A 292 10.46 9.16 16.94
CA ASP A 292 9.01 8.93 16.86
C ASP A 292 8.69 7.67 16.08
N LEU A 293 9.41 7.42 14.97
CA LEU A 293 9.30 6.20 14.19
C LEU A 293 9.61 4.96 15.03
N HIS A 294 10.69 5.00 15.81
CA HIS A 294 11.06 3.93 16.75
C HIS A 294 9.97 3.74 17.81
N ARG A 295 9.49 4.82 18.40
CA ARG A 295 8.40 4.81 19.38
C ARG A 295 7.13 4.22 18.80
N TRP A 296 6.73 4.60 17.59
CA TRP A 296 5.55 4.06 16.93
C TRP A 296 5.67 2.57 16.62
N LYS A 297 6.84 2.11 16.21
CA LYS A 297 7.10 0.68 15.95
C LYS A 297 7.09 -0.15 17.22
N SER A 298 7.69 0.35 18.28
CA SER A 298 7.80 -0.36 19.56
C SER A 298 6.55 -0.26 20.44
N ALA A 299 5.63 0.68 20.15
CA ALA A 299 4.45 0.89 20.96
C ALA A 299 3.48 -0.30 20.88
N THR A 300 3.37 -1.01 22.01
CA THR A 300 2.34 -2.05 22.18
C THR A 300 1.04 -1.38 22.57
N LEU A 301 0.26 -0.96 21.58
CA LEU A 301 -1.08 -0.45 21.82
C LEU A 301 -2.02 -1.62 22.08
N ARG A 302 -2.56 -1.70 23.30
CA ARG A 302 -3.61 -2.69 23.64
C ARG A 302 -4.96 -2.18 23.11
N PRO A 303 -5.78 -3.09 22.55
CA PRO A 303 -7.16 -2.73 22.23
C PRO A 303 -7.87 -2.19 23.47
N GLN A 304 -8.56 -1.09 23.31
CA GLN A 304 -9.38 -0.46 24.34
C GLN A 304 -10.68 0.06 23.72
N LYS A 305 -11.69 0.26 24.55
CA LYS A 305 -12.97 0.77 24.10
C LYS A 305 -12.83 2.22 23.63
N ILE A 306 -12.91 2.42 22.32
CA ILE A 306 -12.82 3.74 21.68
C ILE A 306 -14.12 4.03 20.93
N LYS A 307 -14.65 5.25 21.14
CA LYS A 307 -15.64 5.86 20.27
C LYS A 307 -14.90 6.64 19.21
N LEU A 308 -14.79 6.05 18.02
CA LEU A 308 -14.07 6.60 16.88
C LEU A 308 -15.03 7.35 15.96
N SER A 309 -14.65 8.57 15.55
CA SER A 309 -15.27 9.33 14.48
C SER A 309 -14.20 9.65 13.44
N PHE A 310 -14.33 9.07 12.24
CA PHE A 310 -13.32 9.17 11.20
C PHE A 310 -13.93 9.70 9.89
N PRO A 311 -13.31 10.68 9.21
CA PRO A 311 -13.89 11.27 8.01
C PRO A 311 -13.86 10.28 6.84
N LYS A 312 -14.94 10.26 6.06
CA LYS A 312 -15.02 9.59 4.78
C LYS A 312 -14.48 10.49 3.69
N PHE A 313 -13.46 10.06 2.95
CA PHE A 313 -12.84 10.87 1.91
C PHE A 313 -12.15 10.04 0.81
N LYS A 314 -11.90 10.70 -0.30
CA LYS A 314 -11.03 10.21 -1.38
C LYS A 314 -9.87 11.17 -1.54
N ALA A 315 -8.69 10.64 -1.84
CA ALA A 315 -7.55 11.43 -2.24
C ALA A 315 -6.93 10.78 -3.49
N GLU A 316 -6.88 11.54 -4.57
CA GLU A 316 -6.06 11.29 -5.74
C GLU A 316 -4.93 12.29 -5.69
N PHE A 317 -3.71 11.84 -5.78
CA PHE A 317 -2.56 12.72 -5.72
C PHE A 317 -1.57 12.34 -6.80
N ASP A 318 -1.17 13.35 -7.57
CA ASP A 318 -0.17 13.29 -8.60
C ASP A 318 0.99 14.21 -8.20
N THR A 319 2.18 13.69 -8.12
CA THR A 319 3.36 14.50 -7.86
C THR A 319 3.70 15.41 -9.04
N ASP A 320 3.12 15.13 -10.21
CA ASP A 320 3.40 15.83 -11.48
C ASP A 320 4.91 16.05 -11.66
N LYS A 321 5.29 17.21 -12.13
CA LYS A 321 6.71 17.62 -12.32
C LYS A 321 7.45 17.90 -11.01
N GLN A 322 6.81 17.75 -9.84
CA GLN A 322 7.40 18.07 -8.54
C GLN A 322 8.25 16.96 -7.95
N LEU A 323 8.13 15.70 -8.44
CA LEU A 323 8.90 14.61 -7.83
C LEU A 323 10.41 14.80 -8.03
N VAL A 324 10.86 15.26 -9.20
CA VAL A 324 12.27 15.61 -9.44
C VAL A 324 12.74 16.71 -8.49
N PRO A 325 12.09 17.89 -8.38
CA PRO A 325 12.45 18.90 -7.38
C PRO A 325 12.44 18.39 -5.93
N ILE A 326 11.55 17.49 -5.57
CA ILE A 326 11.49 16.86 -4.24
C ILE A 326 12.76 16.02 -4.01
N MET A 327 13.13 15.16 -4.97
CA MET A 327 14.33 14.33 -4.86
C MET A 327 15.61 15.18 -4.86
N GLN A 328 15.64 16.30 -5.58
CA GLN A 328 16.75 17.27 -5.53
C GLN A 328 16.88 17.89 -4.13
N LYS A 329 15.79 18.28 -3.48
CA LYS A 329 15.80 18.76 -2.08
C LYS A 329 16.32 17.71 -1.11
N LEU A 330 16.13 16.42 -1.42
CA LEU A 330 16.66 15.30 -0.64
C LEU A 330 18.11 14.95 -0.99
N GLY A 331 18.73 15.67 -1.96
CA GLY A 331 20.14 15.56 -2.29
C GLY A 331 20.48 14.83 -3.59
N MET A 332 19.49 14.35 -4.34
CA MET A 332 19.70 13.70 -5.63
C MET A 332 19.67 14.75 -6.76
N ASN A 333 20.81 15.20 -7.21
CA ASN A 333 20.92 16.29 -8.20
C ASN A 333 21.48 15.81 -9.53
N LYS A 334 22.65 15.15 -9.49
CA LYS A 334 23.44 14.80 -10.68
C LYS A 334 22.68 13.87 -11.64
N ALA A 335 21.85 12.98 -11.10
CA ALA A 335 21.03 12.07 -11.88
C ALA A 335 20.09 12.76 -12.90
N PHE A 336 19.74 14.02 -12.68
CA PHE A 336 18.85 14.84 -13.51
C PHE A 336 19.58 15.76 -14.48
N THR A 337 20.90 15.62 -14.64
CA THR A 337 21.74 16.46 -15.48
C THR A 337 22.43 15.65 -16.57
N SER A 338 22.89 16.34 -17.62
CA SER A 338 23.65 15.70 -18.69
C SER A 338 25.03 15.14 -18.25
N SER A 339 25.47 15.43 -17.01
CA SER A 339 26.67 14.85 -16.40
C SER A 339 26.40 13.60 -15.57
N ALA A 340 25.16 13.05 -15.62
CA ALA A 340 24.80 11.82 -14.93
C ALA A 340 25.63 10.63 -15.41
N GLU A 341 25.99 9.77 -14.46
CA GLU A 341 26.84 8.59 -14.67
C GLU A 341 25.99 7.33 -14.52
N PHE A 342 25.39 6.90 -15.64
CA PHE A 342 24.55 5.69 -15.71
C PHE A 342 25.19 4.59 -16.59
N GLY A 343 26.53 4.44 -16.54
CA GLY A 343 27.27 3.49 -17.34
C GLY A 343 26.89 2.03 -17.14
N LYS A 344 26.33 1.66 -15.96
CA LYS A 344 25.78 0.31 -15.72
C LYS A 344 24.37 0.11 -16.29
N MET A 345 23.72 1.20 -16.74
CA MET A 345 22.39 1.15 -17.38
C MET A 345 22.51 1.20 -18.91
N SER A 346 23.38 2.05 -19.45
CA SER A 346 23.54 2.25 -20.89
C SER A 346 24.93 2.75 -21.24
N ASP A 347 25.46 2.34 -22.42
CA ASP A 347 26.71 2.85 -22.96
C ASP A 347 26.58 4.29 -23.52
N ALA A 348 25.36 4.74 -23.78
CA ALA A 348 25.06 6.11 -24.18
C ALA A 348 24.87 6.98 -22.94
N GLY A 349 25.39 8.23 -22.98
CA GLY A 349 25.11 9.21 -21.94
C GLY A 349 23.60 9.43 -21.81
N LEU A 350 23.05 9.22 -20.61
CA LEU A 350 21.64 9.44 -20.33
C LEU A 350 21.46 10.08 -18.95
N TYR A 351 20.33 10.73 -18.76
CA TYR A 351 19.91 11.29 -17.48
C TYR A 351 18.41 11.08 -17.27
N VAL A 352 17.96 11.19 -16.04
CA VAL A 352 16.53 11.12 -15.71
C VAL A 352 15.85 12.43 -16.07
N SER A 353 14.98 12.41 -17.06
CA SER A 353 14.26 13.60 -17.53
C SER A 353 13.01 13.90 -16.68
N ASP A 354 12.32 12.86 -16.21
CA ASP A 354 11.14 13.01 -15.36
C ASP A 354 10.98 11.79 -14.44
N MET A 355 10.37 12.02 -13.30
CA MET A 355 9.92 11.02 -12.34
C MET A 355 8.50 11.36 -11.92
N ARG A 356 7.61 10.38 -11.94
CA ARG A 356 6.22 10.58 -11.50
C ARG A 356 5.74 9.49 -10.58
N GLN A 357 4.97 9.92 -9.59
CA GLN A 357 4.17 9.05 -8.76
C GLN A 357 2.73 9.55 -8.77
N LYS A 358 1.80 8.65 -9.07
CA LYS A 358 0.38 8.90 -8.92
C LYS A 358 -0.23 7.82 -8.05
N ALA A 359 -0.94 8.24 -7.01
CA ALA A 359 -1.55 7.35 -6.04
C ALA A 359 -3.00 7.75 -5.76
N PHE A 360 -3.82 6.77 -5.45
CA PHE A 360 -5.23 6.92 -5.13
C PHE A 360 -5.55 6.19 -3.84
N VAL A 361 -6.37 6.80 -2.99
CA VAL A 361 -6.97 6.19 -1.82
C VAL A 361 -8.44 6.61 -1.69
N SER A 362 -9.31 5.67 -1.40
CA SER A 362 -10.70 5.92 -1.01
C SER A 362 -10.95 5.29 0.34
N ILE A 363 -11.35 6.10 1.30
CA ILE A 363 -11.61 5.67 2.68
C ILE A 363 -13.11 5.81 2.94
N ASP A 364 -13.76 4.69 3.16
CA ASP A 364 -15.18 4.57 3.45
C ASP A 364 -15.47 3.53 4.55
N GLU A 365 -16.74 3.26 4.81
CA GLU A 365 -17.20 2.39 5.89
C GLU A 365 -16.69 0.93 5.77
N LYS A 366 -16.43 0.49 4.56
CA LYS A 366 -15.98 -0.88 4.29
C LYS A 366 -14.47 -1.02 4.39
N GLY A 367 -13.74 0.05 4.10
CA GLY A 367 -12.29 0.04 4.06
C GLY A 367 -11.73 1.08 3.10
N THR A 368 -10.68 0.66 2.41
CA THR A 368 -10.17 1.37 1.25
C THR A 368 -10.69 0.65 0.01
N GLU A 369 -11.79 1.15 -0.52
CA GLU A 369 -12.59 0.66 -1.66
C GLU A 369 -13.06 -0.82 -1.59
N ALA A 370 -14.36 -1.07 -1.30
CA ALA A 370 -14.89 -2.42 -1.07
C ALA A 370 -16.35 -2.67 -1.40
N ALA A 371 -16.67 -3.98 -1.49
CA ALA A 371 -18.03 -4.52 -1.54
C ALA A 371 -18.21 -5.66 -0.50
N ALA A 372 -19.41 -5.69 0.13
CA ALA A 372 -20.04 -6.69 1.02
C ALA A 372 -19.83 -6.58 2.54
N VAL A 373 -20.97 -6.77 3.26
CA VAL A 373 -21.23 -6.43 4.67
C VAL A 373 -21.23 -7.67 5.55
N THR A 374 -20.63 -7.55 6.75
CA THR A 374 -21.03 -8.37 7.92
C THR A 374 -21.12 -7.45 9.15
N VAL A 375 -22.31 -7.33 9.74
CA VAL A 375 -22.59 -6.47 10.90
C VAL A 375 -22.50 -7.30 12.17
N ALA A 376 -21.68 -6.89 13.13
CA ALA A 376 -21.70 -7.39 14.50
C ALA A 376 -22.30 -6.33 15.44
N GLU A 377 -23.50 -6.60 15.99
CA GLU A 377 -24.11 -5.76 17.02
C GLU A 377 -23.44 -5.97 18.38
N MET A 378 -22.89 -4.92 18.97
CA MET A 378 -22.56 -4.91 20.39
C MET A 378 -23.12 -3.66 21.09
N ARG A 379 -24.11 -3.89 21.94
CA ARG A 379 -24.65 -2.88 22.85
C ARG A 379 -24.07 -3.08 24.25
N LYS A 380 -23.39 -2.07 24.80
CA LYS A 380 -23.41 -1.73 26.23
C LYS A 380 -22.78 -0.38 26.50
N ASN A 381 -23.49 0.48 27.24
CA ASN A 381 -22.97 1.73 27.80
C ASN A 381 -21.97 1.41 28.92
N ALA A 382 -20.74 1.96 28.81
CA ALA A 382 -19.77 1.93 29.90
C ALA A 382 -19.17 3.34 30.08
N SER A 383 -19.21 3.84 31.31
CA SER A 383 -18.38 4.96 31.76
C SER A 383 -16.90 4.60 31.58
N GLY A 384 -16.14 5.43 30.85
CA GLY A 384 -14.71 5.20 30.61
C GLY A 384 -14.30 4.96 29.13
N VAL A 385 -15.20 5.25 28.17
CA VAL A 385 -14.91 5.14 26.74
C VAL A 385 -14.12 6.36 26.26
N THR A 386 -12.92 6.13 25.72
CA THR A 386 -12.12 7.19 25.09
C THR A 386 -12.76 7.62 23.77
N THR A 387 -12.95 8.93 23.56
CA THR A 387 -13.45 9.46 22.29
C THR A 387 -12.30 9.98 21.44
N MET A 388 -12.23 9.53 20.18
CA MET A 388 -11.27 9.98 19.18
C MET A 388 -12.01 10.47 17.94
N ALA A 389 -11.92 11.79 17.66
CA ALA A 389 -12.52 12.40 16.49
C ALA A 389 -11.43 13.01 15.61
N PHE A 390 -11.35 12.54 14.36
CA PHE A 390 -10.40 13.02 13.36
C PHE A 390 -11.03 14.16 12.54
N ASP A 391 -11.30 15.27 13.21
CA ASP A 391 -12.07 16.42 12.72
C ASP A 391 -11.24 17.64 12.31
N ARG A 392 -9.91 17.48 12.22
CA ARG A 392 -8.94 18.51 11.84
C ARG A 392 -7.70 17.86 11.22
N PRO A 393 -6.70 18.61 10.71
CA PRO A 393 -5.55 18.06 9.99
C PRO A 393 -4.86 16.90 10.72
N PHE A 394 -4.68 15.80 9.99
CA PHE A 394 -4.03 14.60 10.51
C PHE A 394 -3.15 13.91 9.45
N LEU A 395 -2.14 13.19 9.91
CA LEU A 395 -1.32 12.27 9.15
C LEU A 395 -1.93 10.88 9.19
N TYR A 396 -1.89 10.14 8.07
CA TYR A 396 -2.22 8.72 8.06
C TYR A 396 -1.17 7.93 7.27
N LEU A 397 -0.87 6.73 7.76
CA LEU A 397 0.12 5.81 7.20
C LEU A 397 -0.57 4.48 6.94
N ILE A 398 -0.29 3.84 5.81
CA ILE A 398 -0.63 2.42 5.60
C ILE A 398 0.68 1.65 5.66
N ARG A 399 0.72 0.65 6.54
CA ARG A 399 1.93 -0.10 6.83
C ARG A 399 1.66 -1.60 6.93
N GLU A 400 2.70 -2.40 6.73
CA GLU A 400 2.66 -3.81 7.08
C GLU A 400 3.00 -3.97 8.57
N LYS A 401 2.24 -4.84 9.25
CA LYS A 401 2.21 -4.91 10.72
C LYS A 401 3.49 -5.46 11.34
N SER A 402 4.07 -6.54 10.79
CA SER A 402 5.20 -7.24 11.40
C SER A 402 6.54 -6.53 11.20
N THR A 403 6.79 -6.04 10.00
CA THR A 403 8.01 -5.30 9.65
C THR A 403 7.92 -3.84 10.06
N GLY A 404 6.71 -3.31 10.11
CA GLY A 404 6.44 -1.89 10.33
C GLY A 404 6.74 -1.02 9.13
N VAL A 405 7.03 -1.59 7.95
CA VAL A 405 7.32 -0.84 6.73
C VAL A 405 6.16 0.06 6.32
N ILE A 406 6.46 1.33 6.10
CA ILE A 406 5.49 2.32 5.62
C ILE A 406 5.34 2.20 4.11
N LEU A 407 4.21 1.65 3.67
CA LEU A 407 3.89 1.49 2.26
C LEU A 407 3.38 2.79 1.65
N PHE A 408 2.45 3.44 2.36
CA PHE A 408 1.83 4.68 1.94
C PHE A 408 1.73 5.66 3.10
N ALA A 409 1.69 6.93 2.75
CA ALA A 409 1.49 8.02 3.68
C ALA A 409 0.62 9.11 3.05
N GLY A 410 -0.21 9.74 3.85
CA GLY A 410 -1.01 10.86 3.39
C GLY A 410 -1.36 11.83 4.51
N VAL A 411 -1.76 13.03 4.10
CA VAL A 411 -2.32 14.02 5.00
C VAL A 411 -3.73 14.41 4.57
N LYS A 412 -4.59 14.61 5.54
CA LYS A 412 -5.92 15.21 5.35
C LYS A 412 -5.90 16.58 6.02
N VAL A 413 -5.95 17.64 5.22
CA VAL A 413 -5.82 19.03 5.68
C VAL A 413 -7.00 19.92 5.28
N LYS A 414 -7.81 19.45 4.34
CA LYS A 414 -9.03 20.15 3.86
C LYS A 414 -10.12 19.18 3.43
#